data_e6c8016476d6e63d43208a72fc2f3553
#
_entry.id   e6c8016476d6e63d43208a72fc2f3553
#
_cell.length_a   1.000
_cell.length_b   1.000
_cell.length_c   1.000
_cell.angle_alpha   90.00
_cell.angle_beta   90.00
_cell.angle_gamma   90.00
#
_symmetry.space_group_name_H-M   'P 1'
#
loop_
_entity.id
_entity.type
_entity.pdbx_description
1 polymer ?
#
loop_
_entity_poly.entity_id
_entity_poly.type
_entity_poly.pdbx_seq_one_letter_code
_entity_poly.pdbx_strand_id
1 'polypeptide(L)'
;EGCKILAYSELCQIQAMSWGLRAHSFQFHVEVEENTVNDWLSLDEYSLALKIAKGENGAKLLEEECRKEMVNFNKLAERLYINWLQTASRV
;
A
#
# COMPACT_ATOMS: atom_id res chain seq x y z
N GLU A 1 -20.62 -10.86 -2.87
CA GLU A 1 -20.91 -11.84 -3.91
C GLU A 1 -20.32 -11.38 -5.23
N GLY A 2 -19.63 -12.28 -5.95
CA GLY A 2 -18.95 -11.93 -7.19
C GLY A 2 -17.57 -11.31 -6.99
N CYS A 3 -17.17 -11.02 -5.76
CA CYS A 3 -15.86 -10.51 -5.46
C CYS A 3 -14.85 -11.64 -5.27
N LYS A 4 -13.62 -11.42 -5.75
CA LYS A 4 -12.51 -12.34 -5.56
C LYS A 4 -11.47 -11.67 -4.68
N ILE A 5 -11.07 -12.34 -3.60
CA ILE A 5 -10.03 -11.83 -2.73
C ILE A 5 -8.67 -12.18 -3.35
N LEU A 6 -7.87 -11.15 -3.63
CA LEU A 6 -6.56 -11.28 -4.28
C LEU A 6 -5.41 -11.31 -3.29
N ALA A 7 -5.57 -10.66 -2.14
CA ALA A 7 -4.54 -10.61 -1.11
C ALA A 7 -5.18 -10.42 0.26
N TYR A 8 -4.53 -10.96 1.27
CA TYR A 8 -5.00 -10.83 2.66
C TYR A 8 -3.81 -10.84 3.61
N SER A 9 -4.06 -10.41 4.84
CA SER A 9 -3.11 -10.51 5.94
C SER A 9 -3.85 -10.96 7.19
N GLU A 10 -3.09 -11.29 8.22
CA GLU A 10 -3.65 -11.75 9.50
C GLU A 10 -4.61 -10.73 10.11
N LEU A 11 -4.25 -9.46 10.05
CA LEU A 11 -5.04 -8.36 10.64
C LEU A 11 -6.06 -7.77 9.67
N CYS A 12 -5.95 -8.07 8.38
CA CYS A 12 -6.87 -7.55 7.37
C CYS A 12 -7.18 -8.65 6.36
N GLN A 13 -8.38 -9.22 6.44
CA GLN A 13 -8.79 -10.34 5.60
C GLN A 13 -8.95 -9.97 4.14
N ILE A 14 -9.18 -8.71 3.84
CA ILE A 14 -9.32 -8.23 2.46
C ILE A 14 -8.37 -7.07 2.24
N GLN A 15 -7.16 -7.36 1.74
CA GLN A 15 -6.16 -6.36 1.39
C GLN A 15 -6.30 -5.92 -0.07
N ALA A 16 -6.74 -6.83 -0.93
CA ALA A 16 -7.00 -6.53 -2.32
C ALA A 16 -8.11 -7.43 -2.81
N MET A 17 -8.97 -6.89 -3.67
CA MET A 17 -10.07 -7.67 -4.24
C MET A 17 -10.37 -7.20 -5.64
N SER A 18 -11.04 -8.06 -6.41
CA SER A 18 -11.53 -7.72 -7.74
C SER A 18 -13.00 -8.12 -7.86
N TRP A 19 -13.72 -7.37 -8.68
CA TRP A 19 -15.08 -7.71 -9.07
C TRP A 19 -15.17 -7.61 -10.59
N GLY A 20 -15.26 -8.78 -11.23
CA GLY A 20 -15.17 -8.85 -12.68
C GLY A 20 -13.75 -8.51 -13.15
N LEU A 21 -13.63 -8.01 -14.37
CA LEU A 21 -12.35 -7.70 -14.98
C LEU A 21 -11.94 -6.24 -14.85
N ARG A 22 -12.84 -5.36 -14.42
CA ARG A 22 -12.61 -3.92 -14.46
C ARG A 22 -12.59 -3.23 -13.10
N ALA A 23 -13.00 -3.91 -12.04
CA ALA A 23 -13.06 -3.29 -10.71
C ALA A 23 -12.05 -3.95 -9.77
N HIS A 24 -11.15 -3.15 -9.23
CA HIS A 24 -10.12 -3.59 -8.29
C HIS A 24 -10.05 -2.64 -7.11
N SER A 25 -9.77 -3.17 -5.94
CA SER A 25 -9.61 -2.37 -4.73
C SER A 25 -8.39 -2.85 -3.96
N PHE A 26 -7.64 -1.92 -3.39
CA PHE A 26 -6.42 -2.20 -2.64
C PHE A 26 -6.43 -1.40 -1.34
N GLN A 27 -6.03 -2.05 -0.23
CA GLN A 27 -5.89 -1.39 1.07
C GLN A 27 -4.44 -0.97 1.34
N PHE A 28 -3.51 -1.43 0.52
CA PHE A 28 -2.09 -1.15 0.69
C PHE A 28 -1.60 -0.19 -0.39
N HIS A 29 -0.42 0.38 -0.15
CA HIS A 29 0.21 1.33 -1.07
C HIS A 29 1.62 0.86 -1.41
N VAL A 30 1.89 0.60 -2.69
CA VAL A 30 3.22 0.27 -3.19
C VAL A 30 3.78 1.38 -4.10
N GLU A 31 2.97 2.39 -4.41
CA GLU A 31 3.32 3.52 -5.27
C GLU A 31 4.03 4.65 -4.51
N VAL A 32 4.51 4.37 -3.31
CA VAL A 32 5.18 5.36 -2.47
C VAL A 32 6.51 5.80 -3.06
N GLU A 33 6.83 7.07 -2.87
CA GLU A 33 8.11 7.66 -3.25
C GLU A 33 8.97 7.86 -2.00
N GLU A 34 10.24 8.24 -2.21
CA GLU A 34 11.18 8.44 -1.10
C GLU A 34 10.66 9.39 -0.02
N ASN A 35 9.98 10.46 -0.43
CA ASN A 35 9.50 11.49 0.50
C ASN A 35 8.07 11.26 0.99
N THR A 36 7.38 10.22 0.51
CA THR A 36 5.98 10.01 0.84
C THR A 36 5.75 9.90 2.34
N VAL A 37 6.56 9.11 3.04
CA VAL A 37 6.42 8.92 4.49
C VAL A 37 6.66 10.22 5.23
N ASN A 38 7.69 10.97 4.84
CA ASN A 38 7.97 12.28 5.45
C ASN A 38 6.80 13.24 5.26
N ASP A 39 6.21 13.26 4.07
CA ASP A 39 5.05 14.10 3.78
C ASP A 39 3.85 13.73 4.65
N TRP A 40 3.61 12.44 4.83
CA TRP A 40 2.54 11.96 5.70
C TRP A 40 2.79 12.34 7.16
N LEU A 41 4.04 12.19 7.62
CA LEU A 41 4.41 12.47 9.01
C LEU A 41 4.41 13.97 9.33
N SER A 42 4.35 14.83 8.32
CA SER A 42 4.18 16.27 8.55
C SER A 42 2.78 16.61 9.04
N LEU A 43 1.82 15.71 8.91
CA LEU A 43 0.48 15.88 9.42
C LEU A 43 0.39 15.31 10.84
N ASP A 44 -0.05 16.13 11.80
CA ASP A 44 -0.08 15.76 13.21
C ASP A 44 -0.94 14.52 13.48
N GLU A 45 -2.06 14.37 12.77
CA GLU A 45 -2.95 13.22 12.94
C GLU A 45 -2.24 11.91 12.63
N TYR A 46 -1.45 11.87 11.56
CA TYR A 46 -0.73 10.66 11.18
C TYR A 46 0.42 10.36 12.12
N SER A 47 1.16 11.39 12.55
CA SER A 47 2.23 11.23 13.53
C SER A 47 1.70 10.70 14.86
N LEU A 48 0.57 11.23 15.31
CA LEU A 48 -0.05 10.79 16.56
C LEU A 48 -0.54 9.35 16.46
N ALA A 49 -1.22 9.01 15.37
CA ALA A 49 -1.72 7.65 15.15
C ALA A 49 -0.57 6.63 15.13
N LEU A 50 0.54 6.98 14.50
CA LEU A 50 1.70 6.11 14.43
C LEU A 50 2.38 5.95 15.80
N LYS A 51 2.44 7.03 16.57
CA LYS A 51 2.98 7.00 17.93
C LYS A 51 2.16 6.08 18.83
N ILE A 52 0.85 6.13 18.71
CA ILE A 52 -0.07 5.26 19.47
C ILE A 52 0.14 3.79 19.04
N ALA A 53 0.26 3.53 17.73
CA ALA A 53 0.34 2.19 17.19
C ALA A 53 1.71 1.54 17.39
N LYS A 54 2.81 2.30 17.29
CA LYS A 54 4.17 1.77 17.27
C LYS A 54 5.11 2.37 18.32
N GLY A 55 4.64 3.27 19.16
CA GLY A 55 5.45 3.91 20.19
C GLY A 55 6.13 5.17 19.71
N GLU A 56 6.95 5.77 20.57
CA GLU A 56 7.59 7.06 20.31
C GLU A 56 8.52 7.08 19.11
N ASN A 57 9.19 5.96 18.82
CA ASN A 57 10.09 5.84 17.68
C ASN A 57 9.42 5.31 16.42
N GLY A 58 8.09 5.19 16.43
CA GLY A 58 7.33 4.61 15.33
C GLY A 58 7.56 5.30 13.99
N ALA A 59 7.60 6.64 13.99
CA ALA A 59 7.84 7.41 12.77
C ALA A 59 9.20 7.09 12.16
N LYS A 60 10.25 7.06 12.99
CA LYS A 60 11.61 6.77 12.54
C LYS A 60 11.71 5.34 12.02
N LEU A 61 11.11 4.39 12.72
CA LEU A 61 11.10 2.99 12.30
C LEU A 61 10.38 2.80 10.97
N LEU A 62 9.26 3.48 10.78
CA LEU A 62 8.51 3.41 9.53
C LEU A 62 9.33 3.97 8.37
N GLU A 63 9.99 5.12 8.56
CA GLU A 63 10.87 5.70 7.55
C GLU A 63 11.99 4.76 7.15
N GLU A 64 12.63 4.14 8.13
CA GLU A 64 13.74 3.21 7.88
C GLU A 64 13.26 1.97 7.14
N GLU A 65 12.13 1.41 7.53
CA GLU A 65 11.54 0.26 6.87
C GLU A 65 11.17 0.59 5.42
N CYS A 66 10.54 1.74 5.19
CA CYS A 66 10.18 2.17 3.85
C CYS A 66 11.40 2.41 2.97
N ARG A 67 12.47 2.98 3.53
CA ARG A 67 13.71 3.22 2.78
C ARG A 67 14.34 1.89 2.34
N LYS A 68 14.34 0.90 3.23
CA LYS A 68 14.86 -0.44 2.93
C LYS A 68 14.06 -1.12 1.81
N GLU A 69 12.76 -0.93 1.80
CA GLU A 69 11.85 -1.63 0.88
C GLU A 69 11.54 -0.83 -0.38
N MET A 70 12.11 0.36 -0.53
CA MET A 70 11.74 1.26 -1.62
C MET A 70 11.92 0.62 -3.00
N VAL A 71 13.02 -0.10 -3.20
CA VAL A 71 13.27 -0.79 -4.47
C VAL A 71 12.18 -1.82 -4.74
N ASN A 72 11.79 -2.58 -3.71
CA ASN A 72 10.72 -3.58 -3.83
C ASN A 72 9.36 -2.92 -4.08
N PHE A 73 9.06 -1.82 -3.39
CA PHE A 73 7.83 -1.07 -3.63
C PHE A 73 7.74 -0.59 -5.07
N ASN A 74 8.83 -0.04 -5.61
CA ASN A 74 8.85 0.44 -6.99
C ASN A 74 8.64 -0.69 -7.99
N LYS A 75 9.25 -1.85 -7.76
CA LYS A 75 9.04 -3.03 -8.60
C LYS A 75 7.61 -3.55 -8.54
N LEU A 76 7.04 -3.58 -7.34
CA LEU A 76 5.66 -4.02 -7.15
C LEU A 76 4.66 -3.04 -7.77
N ALA A 77 4.93 -1.74 -7.65
CA ALA A 77 4.08 -0.72 -8.26
C ALA A 77 4.08 -0.84 -9.78
N GLU A 78 5.25 -1.05 -10.38
CA GLU A 78 5.37 -1.27 -11.82
C GLU A 78 4.62 -2.52 -12.26
N ARG A 79 4.78 -3.62 -11.53
CA ARG A 79 4.08 -4.88 -11.84
C ARG A 79 2.57 -4.72 -11.72
N LEU A 80 2.12 -4.07 -10.67
CA LEU A 80 0.71 -3.83 -10.45
C LEU A 80 0.11 -2.99 -11.57
N TYR A 81 0.81 -1.93 -11.98
CA TYR A 81 0.38 -1.06 -13.07
C TYR A 81 0.29 -1.81 -14.40
N ILE A 82 1.31 -2.60 -14.72
CA ILE A 82 1.33 -3.41 -15.94
C ILE A 82 0.17 -4.42 -15.95
N ASN A 83 -0.04 -5.09 -14.85
CA ASN A 83 -1.14 -6.06 -14.72
C ASN A 83 -2.50 -5.38 -14.91
N TRP A 84 -2.67 -4.20 -14.32
CA TRP A 84 -3.90 -3.43 -14.46
C TRP A 84 -4.14 -3.01 -15.91
N LEU A 85 -3.10 -2.52 -16.58
CA LEU A 85 -3.19 -2.15 -18.00
C LEU A 85 -3.60 -3.31 -18.89
N GLN A 86 -3.04 -4.49 -18.63
CA GLN A 86 -3.40 -5.70 -19.39
C GLN A 86 -4.86 -6.06 -19.18
N THR A 87 -5.35 -5.94 -17.96
CA THR A 87 -6.75 -6.19 -17.64
C THR A 87 -7.66 -5.19 -18.34
N ALA A 88 -7.29 -3.91 -18.30
CA ALA A 88 -8.07 -2.84 -18.93
C ALA A 88 -8.12 -2.99 -20.46
N SER A 89 -7.03 -3.48 -21.07
CA SER A 89 -6.95 -3.62 -22.53
C SER A 89 -7.73 -4.82 -23.07
N ARG A 90 -8.20 -5.73 -22.21
CA ARG A 90 -8.99 -6.89 -22.62
C ARG A 90 -10.48 -6.58 -22.85
N VAL A 91 -10.80 -5.32 -22.81
CA VAL A 91 -12.19 -4.87 -22.91
C VAL A 91 -12.63 -4.68 -24.37
#